data_288232ad5150ba58e85302d20107c115
#
_entry.id   288232ad5150ba58e85302d20107c115
#
_cell.length_a   1.000
_cell.length_b   1.000
_cell.length_c   1.000
_cell.angle_alpha   90.00
_cell.angle_beta   90.00
_cell.angle_gamma   90.00
#
_symmetry.space_group_name_H-M   'P 1'
#
loop_
_entity.id
_entity.type
_entity.pdbx_description
1 polymer ?
#
loop_
_entity_poly.entity_id
_entity_poly.type
_entity_poly.pdbx_seq_one_letter_code
_entity_poly.pdbx_strand_id
1 'polypeptide(L)'
;LLSLARRNSAAALSACRRCGVRSLMLTAWGDNGAECSPFAVLPVIAQYSDACYGGFGEACAAPFAVWAGDLNSFFALELPNRLTEEPMWRQTNCSGKYFLYNDPLAGVFDSNVPENARAVARRNGEAIAAARGKVKKEYGYLFDTLASLCGVLELKTDFGVRAKEAYDRGDKPALAALAEECGEIVDLVKHTGLTY
;
A
#
# COMPACT_ATOMS: atom_id res chain seq x y z
N LEU A 1 0.87 -5.98 -1.16
CA LEU A 1 0.40 -7.23 -0.68
C LEU A 1 1.54 -8.15 -0.26
N LEU A 2 2.50 -7.54 0.42
CA LEU A 2 3.70 -8.20 0.94
C LEU A 2 3.36 -9.33 1.90
N SER A 3 2.40 -9.10 2.80
CA SER A 3 1.96 -10.13 3.76
C SER A 3 1.34 -11.35 3.07
N LEU A 4 0.61 -11.15 1.97
CA LEU A 4 0.07 -12.25 1.17
C LEU A 4 1.18 -13.01 0.46
N ALA A 5 2.10 -12.29 -0.18
CA ALA A 5 3.26 -12.89 -0.85
C ALA A 5 4.13 -13.68 0.12
N ARG A 6 4.41 -13.13 1.32
CA ARG A 6 5.12 -13.82 2.40
C ARG A 6 4.45 -15.15 2.78
N ARG A 7 3.14 -15.11 3.05
CA ARG A 7 2.38 -16.30 3.47
C ARG A 7 2.36 -17.37 2.38
N ASN A 8 2.09 -16.97 1.13
CA ASN A 8 2.03 -17.90 0.00
C ASN A 8 3.41 -18.51 -0.30
N SER A 9 4.47 -17.70 -0.26
CA SER A 9 5.84 -18.18 -0.43
C SER A 9 6.23 -19.17 0.65
N ALA A 10 5.91 -18.91 1.91
CA ALA A 10 6.21 -19.82 3.01
C ALA A 10 5.51 -21.18 2.83
N ALA A 11 4.23 -21.18 2.46
CA ALA A 11 3.47 -22.40 2.20
C ALA A 11 4.04 -23.19 1.00
N ALA A 12 4.34 -22.51 -0.11
CA ALA A 12 4.91 -23.11 -1.30
C ALA A 12 6.28 -23.72 -1.03
N LEU A 13 7.18 -23.00 -0.36
CA LEU A 13 8.52 -23.47 -0.03
C LEU A 13 8.49 -24.68 0.93
N SER A 14 7.57 -24.68 1.90
CA SER A 14 7.36 -25.84 2.76
C SER A 14 6.92 -27.07 1.97
N ALA A 15 6.00 -26.92 1.01
CA ALA A 15 5.57 -28.00 0.14
C ALA A 15 6.71 -28.50 -0.76
N CYS A 16 7.47 -27.60 -1.38
CA CYS A 16 8.62 -27.93 -2.23
C CYS A 16 9.67 -28.75 -1.47
N ARG A 17 9.98 -28.39 -0.23
CA ARG A 17 10.89 -29.17 0.63
C ARG A 17 10.39 -30.60 0.85
N ARG A 18 9.11 -30.77 1.21
CA ARG A 18 8.52 -32.09 1.43
C ARG A 18 8.54 -32.96 0.18
N CYS A 19 8.42 -32.34 -1.00
CA CYS A 19 8.42 -33.03 -2.28
C CYS A 19 9.82 -33.17 -2.90
N GLY A 20 10.89 -32.76 -2.23
CA GLY A 20 12.26 -32.88 -2.72
C GLY A 20 12.59 -32.00 -3.93
N VAL A 21 11.86 -30.91 -4.14
CA VAL A 21 12.14 -29.93 -5.20
C VAL A 21 13.45 -29.22 -4.89
N ARG A 22 14.39 -29.23 -5.87
CA ARG A 22 15.75 -28.70 -5.69
C ARG A 22 16.02 -27.38 -6.37
N SER A 23 15.19 -27.00 -7.34
CA SER A 23 15.34 -25.73 -8.08
C SER A 23 14.05 -24.94 -8.00
N LEU A 24 14.17 -23.71 -7.59
CA LEU A 24 13.05 -22.79 -7.42
C LEU A 24 13.39 -21.44 -8.07
N MET A 25 12.41 -20.81 -8.66
CA MET A 25 12.52 -19.45 -9.20
C MET A 25 11.46 -18.57 -8.57
N LEU A 26 11.90 -17.48 -7.99
CA LEU A 26 11.00 -16.39 -7.53
C LEU A 26 10.84 -15.38 -8.65
N THR A 27 9.61 -15.00 -8.94
CA THR A 27 9.29 -13.96 -9.92
C THR A 27 8.56 -12.82 -9.24
N ALA A 28 8.80 -11.60 -9.70
CA ALA A 28 8.08 -10.40 -9.30
C ALA A 28 7.49 -9.75 -10.55
N TRP A 29 6.22 -9.42 -10.48
CA TRP A 29 5.46 -8.91 -11.62
C TRP A 29 4.93 -7.51 -11.32
N GLY A 30 5.03 -6.63 -12.31
CA GLY A 30 4.51 -5.26 -12.28
C GLY A 30 3.34 -5.05 -13.25
N ASP A 31 2.54 -6.08 -13.48
CA ASP A 31 1.53 -6.14 -14.55
C ASP A 31 0.44 -5.07 -14.43
N ASN A 32 0.20 -4.58 -13.23
CA ASN A 32 -0.86 -3.62 -12.97
C ASN A 32 -0.34 -2.17 -12.92
N GLY A 33 0.52 -1.81 -13.86
CA GLY A 33 1.01 -0.44 -14.04
C GLY A 33 2.36 -0.13 -13.40
N ALA A 34 2.95 -1.09 -12.66
CA ALA A 34 4.24 -0.91 -11.97
C ALA A 34 4.29 0.35 -11.07
N GLU A 35 3.20 0.65 -10.40
CA GLU A 35 2.99 1.91 -9.66
C GLU A 35 3.75 1.98 -8.33
N CYS A 36 4.46 0.93 -7.96
CA CYS A 36 5.33 0.91 -6.79
C CYS A 36 6.74 0.47 -7.17
N SER A 37 7.71 0.98 -6.44
CA SER A 37 9.11 0.59 -6.63
C SER A 37 9.29 -0.93 -6.46
N PRO A 38 10.06 -1.60 -7.33
CA PRO A 38 10.38 -3.02 -7.19
C PRO A 38 11.13 -3.33 -5.89
N PHE A 39 11.78 -2.36 -5.28
CA PHE A 39 12.43 -2.53 -3.98
C PHE A 39 11.46 -2.75 -2.81
N ALA A 40 10.18 -2.46 -2.97
CA ALA A 40 9.18 -2.75 -1.95
C ALA A 40 9.05 -4.26 -1.65
N VAL A 41 9.44 -5.16 -2.57
CA VAL A 41 9.34 -6.62 -2.38
C VAL A 41 10.55 -7.23 -1.67
N LEU A 42 11.58 -6.47 -1.38
CA LEU A 42 12.83 -6.94 -0.75
C LEU A 42 12.63 -7.81 0.50
N PRO A 43 11.72 -7.49 1.44
CA PRO A 43 11.52 -8.35 2.62
C PRO A 43 11.01 -9.75 2.26
N VAL A 44 10.21 -9.87 1.21
CA VAL A 44 9.72 -11.18 0.73
C VAL A 44 10.84 -11.95 0.05
N ILE A 45 11.68 -11.28 -0.74
CA ILE A 45 12.87 -11.89 -1.37
C ILE A 45 13.84 -12.40 -0.30
N ALA A 46 14.11 -11.61 0.74
CA ALA A 46 14.99 -12.01 1.83
C ALA A 46 14.48 -13.26 2.54
N GLN A 47 13.20 -13.30 2.89
CA GLN A 47 12.57 -14.45 3.53
C GLN A 47 12.54 -15.69 2.62
N TYR A 48 12.29 -15.50 1.33
CA TYR A 48 12.34 -16.57 0.35
C TYR A 48 13.74 -17.17 0.24
N SER A 49 14.77 -16.32 0.14
CA SER A 49 16.17 -16.72 0.09
C SER A 49 16.56 -17.52 1.34
N ASP A 50 16.26 -16.99 2.54
CA ASP A 50 16.54 -17.68 3.82
C ASP A 50 15.90 -19.07 3.84
N ALA A 51 14.65 -19.17 3.42
CA ALA A 51 13.95 -20.46 3.36
C ALA A 51 14.58 -21.43 2.34
N CYS A 52 15.12 -20.97 1.23
CA CYS A 52 15.82 -21.84 0.26
C CYS A 52 17.12 -22.42 0.82
N TYR A 53 17.81 -21.67 1.67
CA TYR A 53 19.09 -22.11 2.29
C TYR A 53 18.93 -22.80 3.65
N GLY A 54 17.74 -23.23 4.01
CA GLY A 54 17.50 -24.06 5.19
C GLY A 54 16.91 -23.31 6.38
N GLY A 55 16.77 -21.99 6.33
CA GLY A 55 16.08 -21.18 7.32
C GLY A 55 14.56 -21.40 7.33
N PHE A 56 13.88 -20.72 8.24
CA PHE A 56 12.41 -20.72 8.32
C PHE A 56 11.82 -19.35 7.98
N GLY A 57 12.61 -18.48 7.33
CA GLY A 57 12.20 -17.13 6.97
C GLY A 57 12.34 -16.10 8.09
N GLU A 58 12.83 -16.50 9.27
CA GLU A 58 13.05 -15.61 10.41
C GLU A 58 14.52 -15.21 10.56
N ALA A 59 15.45 -16.07 10.17
CA ALA A 59 16.88 -15.83 10.28
C ALA A 59 17.39 -14.73 9.34
N CYS A 60 16.61 -14.37 8.30
CA CYS A 60 16.96 -13.27 7.38
C CYS A 60 16.89 -11.88 8.02
N ALA A 61 16.25 -11.72 9.17
CA ALA A 61 16.05 -10.39 9.78
C ALA A 61 17.37 -9.71 10.14
N ALA A 62 18.34 -10.43 10.70
CA ALA A 62 19.63 -9.87 11.08
C ALA A 62 20.48 -9.46 9.85
N PRO A 63 20.69 -10.31 8.82
CA PRO A 63 21.35 -9.88 7.58
C PRO A 63 20.60 -8.73 6.90
N PHE A 64 19.27 -8.77 6.84
CA PHE A 64 18.46 -7.71 6.25
C PHE A 64 18.68 -6.37 6.96
N ALA A 65 18.77 -6.37 8.28
CA ALA A 65 19.01 -5.16 9.06
C ALA A 65 20.34 -4.48 8.73
N VAL A 66 21.35 -5.23 8.30
CA VAL A 66 22.66 -4.69 7.94
C VAL A 66 22.59 -3.82 6.69
N TRP A 67 21.82 -4.21 5.68
CA TRP A 67 21.80 -3.51 4.39
C TRP A 67 20.51 -2.72 4.11
N ALA A 68 19.36 -3.07 4.73
CA ALA A 68 18.10 -2.39 4.48
C ALA A 68 17.44 -1.77 5.73
N GLY A 69 17.78 -2.27 6.94
CA GLY A 69 17.14 -1.86 8.17
C GLY A 69 16.10 -2.88 8.67
N ASP A 70 15.15 -2.43 9.48
CA ASP A 70 14.17 -3.35 10.08
C ASP A 70 13.25 -4.00 9.05
N LEU A 71 13.33 -5.31 8.93
CA LEU A 71 12.55 -6.13 8.00
C LEU A 71 11.04 -5.91 8.17
N ASN A 72 10.57 -5.84 9.42
CA ASN A 72 9.15 -5.73 9.70
C ASN A 72 8.58 -4.37 9.31
N SER A 73 9.39 -3.33 9.36
CA SER A 73 8.99 -1.98 8.93
C SER A 73 8.63 -1.93 7.45
N PHE A 74 9.24 -2.74 6.60
CA PHE A 74 8.88 -2.78 5.16
C PHE A 74 7.44 -3.28 4.93
N PHE A 75 6.84 -4.04 5.84
CA PHE A 75 5.45 -4.46 5.69
C PHE A 75 4.45 -3.29 5.86
N ALA A 76 4.89 -2.16 6.41
CA ALA A 76 4.06 -0.95 6.41
C ALA A 76 3.79 -0.41 5.00
N LEU A 77 4.64 -0.75 4.01
CA LEU A 77 4.46 -0.31 2.62
C LEU A 77 3.18 -0.87 1.96
N GLU A 78 2.52 -1.86 2.55
CA GLU A 78 1.22 -2.34 2.03
C GLU A 78 -0.01 -1.60 2.58
N LEU A 79 0.18 -0.72 3.59
CA LEU A 79 -0.91 -0.04 4.28
C LEU A 79 -1.80 0.83 3.38
N PRO A 80 -1.32 1.50 2.31
CA PRO A 80 -2.20 2.22 1.38
C PRO A 80 -3.29 1.34 0.76
N ASN A 81 -3.07 0.02 0.70
CA ASN A 81 -4.04 -0.96 0.21
C ASN A 81 -4.93 -1.56 1.31
N ARG A 82 -4.81 -1.07 2.54
CA ARG A 82 -5.61 -1.53 3.69
C ARG A 82 -6.49 -0.40 4.22
N LEU A 83 -7.36 0.11 3.37
CA LEU A 83 -8.31 1.18 3.73
C LEU A 83 -9.61 0.64 4.35
N THR A 84 -9.83 -0.66 4.29
CA THR A 84 -11.00 -1.33 4.86
C THR A 84 -10.55 -2.36 5.89
N GLU A 85 -11.30 -2.51 6.98
CA GLU A 85 -11.08 -3.59 7.96
C GLU A 85 -11.52 -4.95 7.42
N GLU A 86 -12.63 -4.95 6.68
CA GLU A 86 -13.03 -6.11 5.88
C GLU A 86 -12.18 -6.16 4.62
N PRO A 87 -11.66 -7.33 4.29
CA PRO A 87 -10.78 -7.44 3.15
C PRO A 87 -11.55 -7.26 1.86
N MET A 88 -11.57 -6.05 1.31
CA MET A 88 -11.86 -5.86 -0.12
C MET A 88 -10.97 -6.76 -0.99
N TRP A 89 -9.93 -7.37 -0.40
CA TRP A 89 -9.08 -8.34 -1.06
C TRP A 89 -9.82 -9.60 -1.54
N ARG A 90 -11.02 -9.89 -1.06
CA ARG A 90 -11.87 -10.89 -1.72
C ARG A 90 -12.32 -10.43 -3.10
N GLN A 91 -12.29 -9.13 -3.36
CA GLN A 91 -12.69 -8.53 -4.64
C GLN A 91 -11.52 -7.85 -5.36
N THR A 92 -10.63 -7.17 -4.62
CA THR A 92 -9.48 -6.48 -5.19
C THR A 92 -8.29 -6.49 -4.23
N ASN A 93 -7.09 -6.69 -4.76
CA ASN A 93 -5.86 -6.66 -3.99
C ASN A 93 -5.26 -5.25 -3.85
N CYS A 94 -5.89 -4.22 -4.41
CA CYS A 94 -5.32 -2.89 -4.58
C CYS A 94 -6.34 -1.81 -4.25
N SER A 95 -6.97 -1.85 -3.05
CA SER A 95 -8.02 -0.89 -2.69
C SER A 95 -7.56 0.56 -2.77
N GLY A 96 -6.33 0.87 -2.37
CA GLY A 96 -5.76 2.21 -2.50
C GLY A 96 -5.75 2.71 -3.94
N LYS A 97 -5.35 1.86 -4.90
CA LYS A 97 -5.37 2.19 -6.32
C LYS A 97 -6.79 2.46 -6.82
N TYR A 98 -7.74 1.59 -6.51
CA TYR A 98 -9.11 1.75 -6.96
C TYR A 98 -9.74 3.03 -6.43
N PHE A 99 -9.53 3.38 -5.17
CA PHE A 99 -10.04 4.63 -4.61
C PHE A 99 -9.30 5.87 -5.15
N LEU A 100 -7.98 5.75 -5.38
CA LEU A 100 -7.20 6.83 -5.98
C LEU A 100 -7.73 7.21 -7.37
N TYR A 101 -8.01 6.21 -8.20
CA TYR A 101 -8.49 6.40 -9.57
C TYR A 101 -10.03 6.43 -9.71
N ASN A 102 -10.77 6.31 -8.61
CA ASN A 102 -12.23 6.42 -8.67
C ASN A 102 -12.63 7.80 -9.20
N ASP A 103 -13.32 7.81 -10.34
CA ASP A 103 -13.83 9.05 -10.91
C ASP A 103 -14.93 9.62 -10.01
N PRO A 104 -14.81 10.87 -9.54
CA PRO A 104 -15.76 11.44 -8.59
C PRO A 104 -17.16 11.67 -9.18
N LEU A 105 -17.33 11.68 -10.49
CA LEU A 105 -18.62 11.85 -11.16
C LEU A 105 -19.24 10.50 -11.51
N ALA A 106 -18.43 9.54 -11.98
CA ALA A 106 -18.90 8.18 -12.30
C ALA A 106 -19.16 7.34 -11.04
N GLY A 107 -18.35 7.49 -10.00
CA GLY A 107 -18.55 6.88 -8.68
C GLY A 107 -18.58 5.35 -8.69
N VAL A 108 -17.80 4.70 -9.55
CA VAL A 108 -17.83 3.24 -9.75
C VAL A 108 -17.61 2.46 -8.45
N PHE A 109 -16.79 3.01 -7.55
CA PHE A 109 -16.44 2.38 -6.28
C PHE A 109 -17.06 3.07 -5.05
N ASP A 110 -17.97 4.02 -5.23
CA ASP A 110 -18.56 4.79 -4.14
C ASP A 110 -19.25 3.90 -3.09
N SER A 111 -19.95 2.86 -3.53
CA SER A 111 -20.60 1.89 -2.63
C SER A 111 -19.62 1.05 -1.79
N ASN A 112 -18.34 1.08 -2.11
CA ASN A 112 -17.29 0.34 -1.41
C ASN A 112 -16.47 1.23 -0.47
N VAL A 113 -16.73 2.54 -0.44
CA VAL A 113 -16.03 3.50 0.43
C VAL A 113 -16.46 3.27 1.87
N PRO A 114 -15.54 2.93 2.79
CA PRO A 114 -15.89 2.74 4.18
C PRO A 114 -16.08 4.08 4.89
N GLU A 115 -17.00 4.14 5.85
CA GLU A 115 -17.30 5.36 6.62
C GLU A 115 -16.05 5.95 7.31
N ASN A 116 -15.12 5.11 7.73
CA ASN A 116 -13.90 5.52 8.44
C ASN A 116 -12.66 5.65 7.51
N ALA A 117 -12.83 5.67 6.19
CA ALA A 117 -11.75 5.66 5.21
C ALA A 117 -10.69 6.74 5.46
N ARG A 118 -11.11 7.97 5.74
CA ARG A 118 -10.21 9.09 6.05
C ARG A 118 -9.34 8.81 7.28
N ALA A 119 -9.94 8.37 8.37
CA ALA A 119 -9.21 8.08 9.60
C ALA A 119 -8.23 6.92 9.42
N VAL A 120 -8.62 5.91 8.64
CA VAL A 120 -7.75 4.77 8.31
C VAL A 120 -6.58 5.22 7.44
N ALA A 121 -6.81 6.02 6.40
CA ALA A 121 -5.76 6.53 5.52
C ALA A 121 -4.74 7.37 6.30
N ARG A 122 -5.20 8.29 7.15
CA ARG A 122 -4.34 9.10 8.03
C ARG A 122 -3.48 8.21 8.93
N ARG A 123 -4.08 7.30 9.69
CA ARG A 123 -3.37 6.36 10.56
C ARG A 123 -2.33 5.52 9.80
N ASN A 124 -2.67 5.08 8.61
CA ASN A 124 -1.76 4.33 7.75
C ASN A 124 -0.56 5.17 7.33
N GLY A 125 -0.77 6.43 6.96
CA GLY A 125 0.31 7.39 6.65
C GLY A 125 1.24 7.62 7.83
N GLU A 126 0.69 7.84 9.02
CA GLU A 126 1.45 8.00 10.26
C GLU A 126 2.29 6.75 10.58
N ALA A 127 1.70 5.56 10.41
CA ALA A 127 2.42 4.29 10.64
C ALA A 127 3.57 4.08 9.64
N ILE A 128 3.38 4.44 8.37
CA ILE A 128 4.43 4.40 7.35
C ILE A 128 5.55 5.39 7.69
N ALA A 129 5.20 6.63 8.05
CA ALA A 129 6.17 7.64 8.45
C ALA A 129 6.98 7.22 9.68
N ALA A 130 6.34 6.60 10.67
CA ALA A 130 7.03 6.05 11.84
C ALA A 130 7.97 4.89 11.49
N ALA A 131 7.60 4.03 10.55
CA ALA A 131 8.42 2.92 10.08
C ALA A 131 9.66 3.40 9.30
N ARG A 132 9.58 4.54 8.63
CA ARG A 132 10.64 5.16 7.85
C ARG A 132 11.93 5.37 8.66
N GLY A 133 11.83 5.71 9.94
CA GLY A 133 12.99 5.91 10.83
C GLY A 133 13.78 4.64 11.17
N LYS A 134 13.26 3.45 10.84
CA LYS A 134 13.86 2.15 11.15
C LYS A 134 14.55 1.51 9.94
N VAL A 135 14.53 2.16 8.79
CA VAL A 135 15.13 1.64 7.55
C VAL A 135 16.32 2.49 7.13
N LYS A 136 17.18 1.93 6.29
CA LYS A 136 18.33 2.66 5.76
C LYS A 136 17.88 3.80 4.86
N LYS A 137 18.71 4.87 4.81
CA LYS A 137 18.40 6.11 4.08
C LYS A 137 18.05 5.86 2.61
N GLU A 138 18.73 4.90 1.99
CA GLU A 138 18.57 4.53 0.59
C GLU A 138 17.16 4.03 0.23
N TYR A 139 16.44 3.50 1.22
CA TYR A 139 15.07 3.00 1.05
C TYR A 139 14.00 3.95 1.60
N GLY A 140 14.44 5.09 2.16
CA GLY A 140 13.54 6.05 2.80
C GLY A 140 12.46 6.57 1.85
N TYR A 141 12.81 6.79 0.58
CA TYR A 141 11.88 7.28 -0.43
C TYR A 141 10.63 6.40 -0.60
N LEU A 142 10.75 5.07 -0.41
CA LEU A 142 9.62 4.15 -0.46
C LEU A 142 8.54 4.53 0.56
N PHE A 143 8.99 4.89 1.76
CA PHE A 143 8.11 5.26 2.87
C PHE A 143 7.58 6.69 2.68
N ASP A 144 8.45 7.61 2.28
CA ASP A 144 8.08 9.00 2.05
C ASP A 144 6.99 9.11 0.97
N THR A 145 7.15 8.39 -0.15
CA THR A 145 6.15 8.33 -1.23
C THR A 145 4.81 7.73 -0.76
N LEU A 146 4.84 6.60 -0.04
CA LEU A 146 3.60 5.94 0.36
C LEU A 146 2.90 6.62 1.54
N ALA A 147 3.65 7.30 2.42
CA ALA A 147 3.06 8.17 3.43
C ALA A 147 2.33 9.36 2.77
N SER A 148 2.97 9.99 1.77
CA SER A 148 2.35 11.06 0.98
C SER A 148 1.10 10.56 0.23
N LEU A 149 1.16 9.37 -0.36
CA LEU A 149 0.00 8.73 -1.01
C LEU A 149 -1.16 8.52 -0.03
N CYS A 150 -0.89 8.15 1.22
CA CYS A 150 -1.93 8.05 2.24
C CYS A 150 -2.59 9.41 2.52
N GLY A 151 -1.85 10.52 2.46
CA GLY A 151 -2.42 11.86 2.53
C GLY A 151 -3.38 12.17 1.38
N VAL A 152 -3.02 11.74 0.16
CA VAL A 152 -3.93 11.84 -1.00
C VAL A 152 -5.19 10.99 -0.76
N LEU A 153 -5.03 9.74 -0.33
CA LEU A 153 -6.15 8.82 -0.08
C LEU A 153 -7.06 9.30 1.04
N GLU A 154 -6.53 9.99 2.04
CA GLU A 154 -7.33 10.60 3.11
C GLU A 154 -8.39 11.57 2.56
N LEU A 155 -8.06 12.37 1.58
CA LEU A 155 -8.98 13.32 0.98
C LEU A 155 -9.78 12.72 -0.19
N LYS A 156 -9.14 11.89 -1.01
CA LYS A 156 -9.70 11.41 -2.28
C LYS A 156 -10.71 10.30 -2.13
N THR A 157 -10.56 9.42 -1.12
CA THR A 157 -11.33 8.16 -1.05
C THR A 157 -12.84 8.39 -0.98
N ASP A 158 -13.33 9.34 -0.19
CA ASP A 158 -14.75 9.66 -0.03
C ASP A 158 -15.20 10.92 -0.80
N PHE A 159 -14.29 11.53 -1.55
CA PHE A 159 -14.53 12.80 -2.23
C PHE A 159 -15.75 12.74 -3.18
N GLY A 160 -15.84 11.72 -4.01
CA GLY A 160 -16.96 11.53 -4.95
C GLY A 160 -18.30 11.36 -4.23
N VAL A 161 -18.32 10.58 -3.16
CA VAL A 161 -19.53 10.37 -2.33
C VAL A 161 -20.04 11.69 -1.77
N ARG A 162 -19.14 12.48 -1.15
CA ARG A 162 -19.48 13.77 -0.56
C ARG A 162 -19.92 14.80 -1.62
N ALA A 163 -19.26 14.80 -2.78
CA ALA A 163 -19.61 15.69 -3.87
C ALA A 163 -21.03 15.41 -4.39
N LYS A 164 -21.36 14.13 -4.58
CA LYS A 164 -22.69 13.70 -5.01
C LYS A 164 -23.77 14.06 -3.98
N GLU A 165 -23.51 13.75 -2.70
CA GLU A 165 -24.44 14.10 -1.62
C GLU A 165 -24.69 15.61 -1.52
N ALA A 166 -23.64 16.44 -1.64
CA ALA A 166 -23.77 17.88 -1.63
C ALA A 166 -24.56 18.38 -2.83
N TYR A 167 -24.34 17.80 -4.01
CA TYR A 167 -25.07 18.13 -5.22
C TYR A 167 -26.56 17.78 -5.10
N ASP A 168 -26.88 16.58 -4.65
CA ASP A 168 -28.26 16.10 -4.52
C ASP A 168 -29.07 16.92 -3.50
N ARG A 169 -28.40 17.47 -2.46
CA ARG A 169 -28.99 18.40 -1.49
C ARG A 169 -29.03 19.87 -1.94
N GLY A 170 -28.39 20.19 -3.06
CA GLY A 170 -28.25 21.58 -3.50
C GLY A 170 -27.37 22.43 -2.57
N ASP A 171 -26.44 21.80 -1.84
CA ASP A 171 -25.59 22.45 -0.83
C ASP A 171 -24.40 23.15 -1.52
N LYS A 172 -24.64 24.39 -1.96
CA LYS A 172 -23.62 25.20 -2.63
C LYS A 172 -22.39 25.51 -1.77
N PRO A 173 -22.50 25.81 -0.46
CA PRO A 173 -21.34 25.96 0.41
C PRO A 173 -20.47 24.69 0.49
N ALA A 174 -21.08 23.52 0.64
CA ALA A 174 -20.33 22.25 0.66
C ALA A 174 -19.64 21.99 -0.68
N LEU A 175 -20.28 22.28 -1.82
CA LEU A 175 -19.66 22.15 -3.13
C LEU A 175 -18.47 23.12 -3.32
N ALA A 176 -18.55 24.33 -2.79
CA ALA A 176 -17.45 25.29 -2.84
C ALA A 176 -16.26 24.79 -2.01
N ALA A 177 -16.49 24.28 -0.78
CA ALA A 177 -15.44 23.68 0.05
C ALA A 177 -14.78 22.46 -0.64
N LEU A 178 -15.56 21.64 -1.29
CA LEU A 178 -15.04 20.50 -2.08
C LEU A 178 -14.20 20.94 -3.29
N ALA A 179 -14.52 22.06 -3.90
CA ALA A 179 -13.69 22.60 -4.98
C ALA A 179 -12.31 23.06 -4.48
N GLU A 180 -12.24 23.65 -3.27
CA GLU A 180 -10.97 23.96 -2.61
C GLU A 180 -10.20 22.68 -2.25
N GLU A 181 -10.84 21.69 -1.63
CA GLU A 181 -10.25 20.38 -1.30
C GLU A 181 -9.72 19.66 -2.55
N CYS A 182 -10.38 19.82 -3.71
CA CYS A 182 -9.87 19.29 -4.98
C CYS A 182 -8.50 19.90 -5.33
N GLY A 183 -8.31 21.19 -5.10
CA GLY A 183 -7.00 21.84 -5.24
C GLY A 183 -5.93 21.22 -4.33
N GLU A 184 -6.26 20.98 -3.08
CA GLU A 184 -5.37 20.32 -2.11
C GLU A 184 -4.99 18.90 -2.58
N ILE A 185 -5.94 18.12 -3.06
CA ILE A 185 -5.69 16.77 -3.61
C ILE A 185 -4.69 16.85 -4.77
N VAL A 186 -4.88 17.79 -5.70
CA VAL A 186 -3.97 17.98 -6.86
C VAL A 186 -2.55 18.30 -6.40
N ASP A 187 -2.39 19.15 -5.40
CA ASP A 187 -1.06 19.53 -4.90
C ASP A 187 -0.40 18.37 -4.14
N LEU A 188 -1.15 17.59 -3.38
CA LEU A 188 -0.66 16.37 -2.73
C LEU A 188 -0.23 15.31 -3.77
N VAL A 189 -0.99 15.12 -4.85
CA VAL A 189 -0.62 14.20 -5.94
C VAL A 189 0.69 14.63 -6.59
N LYS A 190 0.87 15.93 -6.89
CA LYS A 190 2.12 16.46 -7.43
C LYS A 190 3.28 16.22 -6.46
N HIS A 191 3.06 16.49 -5.16
CA HIS A 191 4.08 16.25 -4.13
C HIS A 191 4.47 14.76 -4.06
N THR A 192 3.49 13.86 -4.08
CA THR A 192 3.73 12.41 -4.10
C THR A 192 4.57 11.98 -5.31
N GLY A 193 4.31 12.56 -6.49
CA GLY A 193 5.11 12.32 -7.69
C GLY A 193 6.56 12.83 -7.59
N LEU A 194 6.81 13.86 -6.78
CA LEU A 194 8.16 14.38 -6.55
C LEU A 194 8.96 13.56 -5.53
N THR A 195 8.30 12.76 -4.69
CA THR A 195 8.97 11.89 -3.71
C THR A 195 9.28 10.49 -4.27
N TYR A 196 8.72 10.15 -5.42
CA TYR A 196 8.97 8.88 -6.12
C TYR A 196 10.24 8.95 -6.96
#